data_b5200cecdf9d37e084c69ef92e925b39
#
_entry.id   b5200cecdf9d37e084c69ef92e925b39
#
_cell.length_a   1.000
_cell.length_b   1.000
_cell.length_c   1.000
_cell.angle_alpha   90.00
_cell.angle_beta   90.00
_cell.angle_gamma   90.00
#
_symmetry.space_group_name_H-M   'P 1'
#
loop_
_entity.id
_entity.type
_entity.pdbx_description
1 polymer ?
#
loop_
_entity_poly.entity_id
_entity_poly.type
_entity_poly.pdbx_seq_one_letter_code
_entity_poly.pdbx_strand_id
1 'polypeptide(L)'
;VWYEITEENTLEGLGAQPGVFEGTITPTFQDRYGEYLGVEYQGEFRINPTKQMVYVKYLPGFSKGLEKYGLSNVELDIRRRILEVTNRDYADMNVEFVDSPPTEFLDYATIEIGGPDPTGGGKFGYDNTCNVQSQKCKDTKNLFLGDYLGGINVNSQDEFNTPFGGVFIESFDFFSPTLNEDNADASPEFDRILSPFMPALGGTPVRGTEFPGGERDEQIREAVHMVGSVIGNTCTHEIGHSLGLSFFPRDLISPGEAFHNKIPCTDCIMDPGSERPFEERGEIAGQGPAVFNDRNREYLLDILPLPQ
;
A
#
# COMPACT_ATOMS: atom_id res chain seq x y z
N VAL A 1 -15.91 10.21 -24.63
CA VAL A 1 -16.16 8.78 -24.90
C VAL A 1 -14.91 8.05 -24.48
N TRP A 2 -15.03 7.16 -23.50
CA TRP A 2 -13.95 6.31 -23.04
C TRP A 2 -14.03 4.99 -23.82
N TYR A 3 -12.90 4.49 -24.25
CA TYR A 3 -12.78 3.19 -24.89
C TYR A 3 -11.70 2.41 -24.15
N GLU A 4 -12.09 1.32 -23.54
CA GLU A 4 -11.17 0.40 -22.88
C GLU A 4 -10.65 -0.59 -23.94
N ILE A 5 -9.34 -0.69 -24.05
CA ILE A 5 -8.69 -1.69 -24.90
C ILE A 5 -8.53 -2.94 -24.06
N THR A 6 -9.31 -3.97 -24.36
CA THR A 6 -9.21 -5.28 -23.75
C THR A 6 -8.63 -6.30 -24.75
N GLU A 7 -8.29 -7.50 -24.31
CA GLU A 7 -7.86 -8.59 -25.22
C GLU A 7 -8.91 -8.91 -26.28
N GLU A 8 -10.21 -8.71 -25.97
CA GLU A 8 -11.33 -8.99 -26.88
C GLU A 8 -11.57 -7.91 -27.90
N ASN A 9 -11.17 -6.67 -27.61
CA ASN A 9 -11.43 -5.50 -28.46
C ASN A 9 -10.16 -4.75 -28.87
N THR A 10 -9.01 -5.38 -28.77
CA THR A 10 -7.75 -4.83 -29.27
C THR A 10 -7.86 -4.61 -30.78
N LEU A 11 -7.45 -3.44 -31.24
CA LEU A 11 -7.28 -3.21 -32.65
C LEU A 11 -6.20 -4.17 -33.17
N GLU A 12 -6.54 -4.97 -34.17
CA GLU A 12 -5.64 -5.98 -34.71
C GLU A 12 -4.30 -5.34 -35.12
N GLY A 13 -3.21 -5.80 -34.54
CA GLY A 13 -1.86 -5.29 -34.79
C GLY A 13 -1.35 -4.17 -33.88
N LEU A 14 -2.20 -3.51 -33.06
CA LEU A 14 -1.73 -2.49 -32.11
C LEU A 14 -1.24 -3.09 -30.80
N GLY A 15 -1.92 -4.14 -30.29
CA GLY A 15 -1.63 -4.65 -28.96
C GLY A 15 -1.74 -3.55 -27.89
N ALA A 16 -1.34 -3.86 -26.68
CA ALA A 16 -1.26 -2.90 -25.56
C ALA A 16 0.12 -2.20 -25.50
N GLN A 17 0.79 -2.01 -26.63
CA GLN A 17 2.11 -1.39 -26.65
C GLN A 17 1.98 0.12 -26.45
N PRO A 18 2.75 0.73 -25.54
CA PRO A 18 2.80 2.18 -25.42
C PRO A 18 3.33 2.82 -26.68
N GLY A 19 2.81 3.99 -27.00
CA GLY A 19 3.27 4.75 -28.15
C GLY A 19 2.27 5.79 -28.62
N VAL A 20 2.67 6.49 -29.66
CA VAL A 20 1.82 7.41 -30.39
C VAL A 20 1.44 6.75 -31.71
N PHE A 21 0.15 6.60 -31.93
CA PHE A 21 -0.39 5.94 -33.11
C PHE A 21 -1.26 6.91 -33.89
N GLU A 22 -1.05 6.97 -35.19
CA GLU A 22 -1.96 7.64 -36.09
C GLU A 22 -3.03 6.68 -36.57
N GLY A 23 -4.29 7.10 -36.54
CA GLY A 23 -5.37 6.22 -36.90
C GLY A 23 -6.61 6.99 -37.33
N THR A 24 -7.55 6.24 -37.88
CA THR A 24 -8.84 6.75 -38.36
C THR A 24 -9.97 6.12 -37.55
N ILE A 25 -10.87 6.92 -37.01
CA ILE A 25 -12.09 6.46 -36.36
C ILE A 25 -13.26 6.77 -37.27
N THR A 26 -14.01 5.75 -37.66
CA THR A 26 -15.28 5.91 -38.39
C THR A 26 -16.41 5.42 -37.47
N PRO A 27 -17.19 6.32 -36.83
CA PRO A 27 -18.31 5.89 -35.99
C PRO A 27 -19.36 5.17 -36.83
N THR A 28 -19.83 4.02 -36.32
CA THR A 28 -20.93 3.28 -36.93
C THR A 28 -22.17 3.44 -36.06
N PHE A 29 -23.29 3.82 -36.66
CA PHE A 29 -24.57 3.93 -36.00
C PHE A 29 -25.51 2.87 -36.55
N GLN A 30 -26.20 2.16 -35.68
CA GLN A 30 -27.18 1.16 -36.06
C GLN A 30 -28.55 1.56 -35.50
N ASP A 31 -29.55 1.54 -36.36
CA ASP A 31 -30.94 1.70 -35.95
C ASP A 31 -31.81 0.61 -36.59
N ARG A 32 -33.14 0.72 -36.43
CA ARG A 32 -34.09 -0.25 -36.98
C ARG A 32 -34.16 -0.25 -38.54
N TYR A 33 -33.54 0.69 -39.19
CA TYR A 33 -33.54 0.82 -40.65
C TYR A 33 -32.20 0.41 -41.28
N GLY A 34 -31.16 0.25 -40.49
CA GLY A 34 -29.87 -0.20 -40.99
C GLY A 34 -28.68 0.39 -40.25
N GLU A 35 -27.52 0.17 -40.80
CA GLU A 35 -26.24 0.66 -40.32
C GLU A 35 -25.82 1.88 -41.14
N TYR A 36 -25.33 2.90 -40.47
CA TYR A 36 -24.87 4.14 -41.03
C TYR A 36 -23.47 4.48 -40.56
N LEU A 37 -22.61 4.85 -41.50
CA LEU A 37 -21.28 5.34 -41.18
C LEU A 37 -21.31 6.83 -40.87
N GLY A 38 -20.70 7.23 -39.80
CA GLY A 38 -20.50 8.63 -39.46
C GLY A 38 -19.33 9.24 -40.22
N VAL A 39 -19.02 10.48 -39.88
CA VAL A 39 -17.88 11.18 -40.49
C VAL A 39 -16.59 10.56 -39.95
N GLU A 40 -15.70 10.25 -40.87
CA GLU A 40 -14.36 9.77 -40.57
C GLU A 40 -13.55 10.84 -39.85
N TYR A 41 -12.89 10.46 -38.74
CA TYR A 41 -11.99 11.31 -37.97
C TYR A 41 -10.59 10.72 -38.00
N GLN A 42 -9.64 11.49 -38.51
CA GLN A 42 -8.23 11.15 -38.43
C GLN A 42 -7.61 11.86 -37.24
N GLY A 43 -6.85 11.12 -36.43
CA GLY A 43 -6.25 11.65 -35.22
C GLY A 43 -5.07 10.85 -34.72
N GLU A 44 -4.40 11.46 -33.81
CA GLU A 44 -3.31 10.85 -33.04
C GLU A 44 -3.89 10.22 -31.75
N PHE A 45 -3.53 8.98 -31.50
CA PHE A 45 -3.92 8.24 -30.30
C PHE A 45 -2.67 7.94 -29.52
N ARG A 46 -2.67 8.26 -28.24
CA ARG A 46 -1.57 7.95 -27.35
C ARG A 46 -1.96 6.81 -26.40
N ILE A 47 -1.21 5.70 -26.46
CA ILE A 47 -1.27 4.65 -25.47
C ILE A 47 -0.14 4.93 -24.49
N ASN A 48 -0.48 5.25 -23.26
CA ASN A 48 0.51 5.45 -22.20
C ASN A 48 1.06 4.11 -21.73
N PRO A 49 2.30 4.08 -21.18
CA PRO A 49 2.82 2.90 -20.53
C PRO A 49 1.82 2.39 -19.48
N THR A 50 1.54 1.11 -19.51
CA THR A 50 0.72 0.48 -18.49
C THR A 50 1.61 0.19 -17.30
N LYS A 51 1.31 0.78 -16.15
CA LYS A 51 2.03 0.60 -14.90
C LYS A 51 1.05 0.70 -13.75
N GLN A 52 1.17 -0.16 -12.76
CA GLN A 52 0.42 -0.01 -11.54
C GLN A 52 1.02 1.14 -10.72
N MET A 53 0.31 2.23 -10.62
CA MET A 53 0.68 3.35 -9.76
C MET A 53 -0.04 3.24 -8.42
N VAL A 54 0.67 3.52 -7.33
CA VAL A 54 0.11 3.56 -5.98
C VAL A 54 0.44 4.92 -5.35
N TYR A 55 -0.59 5.72 -5.12
CA TYR A 55 -0.46 6.98 -4.41
C TYR A 55 -0.51 6.75 -2.90
N VAL A 56 0.60 7.03 -2.22
CA VAL A 56 0.70 7.00 -0.77
C VAL A 56 0.21 8.34 -0.22
N LYS A 57 -1.00 8.35 0.32
CA LYS A 57 -1.67 9.55 0.80
C LYS A 57 -1.54 9.68 2.30
N TYR A 58 -0.80 10.70 2.74
CA TYR A 58 -0.60 10.99 4.16
C TYR A 58 -1.75 11.85 4.69
N LEU A 59 -2.50 11.32 5.66
CA LEU A 59 -3.59 12.02 6.32
C LEU A 59 -3.10 12.87 7.51
N PRO A 60 -3.90 13.84 8.00
CA PRO A 60 -3.54 14.60 9.20
C PRO A 60 -3.26 13.73 10.43
N GLY A 61 -3.89 12.54 10.52
CA GLY A 61 -3.63 11.54 11.55
C GLY A 61 -2.22 10.98 11.52
N PHE A 62 -1.57 10.93 10.35
CA PHE A 62 -0.18 10.52 10.23
C PHE A 62 0.77 11.46 11.00
N SER A 63 0.68 12.78 10.75
CA SER A 63 1.51 13.75 11.46
C SER A 63 1.25 13.74 12.97
N LYS A 64 -0.02 13.56 13.40
CA LYS A 64 -0.38 13.41 14.82
C LYS A 64 0.19 12.15 15.46
N GLY A 65 0.19 11.04 14.74
CA GLY A 65 0.82 9.80 15.20
C GLY A 65 2.33 9.96 15.35
N LEU A 66 2.99 10.63 14.40
CA LEU A 66 4.42 10.95 14.53
C LEU A 66 4.69 11.90 15.70
N GLU A 67 3.76 12.79 16.05
CA GLU A 67 3.86 13.64 17.26
C GLU A 67 3.88 12.78 18.53
N LYS A 68 3.05 11.73 18.61
CA LYS A 68 3.07 10.76 19.72
C LYS A 68 4.44 10.08 19.88
N TYR A 69 5.08 9.76 18.77
CA TYR A 69 6.41 9.15 18.75
C TYR A 69 7.54 10.17 18.96
N GLY A 70 7.21 11.48 18.99
CA GLY A 70 8.19 12.54 19.10
C GLY A 70 9.00 12.80 17.83
N LEU A 71 8.50 12.37 16.67
CA LEU A 71 9.21 12.37 15.38
C LEU A 71 8.64 13.32 14.33
N SER A 72 7.73 14.24 14.68
CA SER A 72 7.10 15.17 13.72
C SER A 72 8.10 15.97 12.90
N ASN A 73 9.24 16.36 13.49
CA ASN A 73 10.24 17.20 12.82
C ASN A 73 11.10 16.43 11.81
N VAL A 74 10.94 15.12 11.70
CA VAL A 74 11.61 14.24 10.72
C VAL A 74 10.60 13.50 9.83
N GLU A 75 9.38 14.00 9.75
CA GLU A 75 8.31 13.43 8.95
C GLU A 75 8.70 13.21 7.48
N LEU A 76 9.40 14.17 6.86
CA LEU A 76 9.82 14.05 5.47
C LEU A 76 10.82 12.91 5.24
N ASP A 77 11.70 12.66 6.20
CA ASP A 77 12.65 11.56 6.11
C ASP A 77 11.95 10.22 6.30
N ILE A 78 10.97 10.15 7.19
CA ILE A 78 10.11 8.96 7.36
C ILE A 78 9.31 8.69 6.09
N ARG A 79 8.69 9.70 5.46
CA ARG A 79 7.97 9.54 4.18
C ARG A 79 8.89 9.01 3.07
N ARG A 80 10.12 9.53 3.00
CA ARG A 80 11.11 9.03 2.05
C ARG A 80 11.42 7.56 2.30
N ARG A 81 11.63 7.17 3.56
CA ARG A 81 11.87 5.77 3.91
C ARG A 81 10.70 4.87 3.57
N ILE A 82 9.47 5.29 3.78
CA ILE A 82 8.26 4.54 3.37
C ILE A 82 8.30 4.25 1.88
N LEU A 83 8.57 5.27 1.04
CA LEU A 83 8.65 5.09 -0.42
C LEU A 83 9.83 4.22 -0.85
N GLU A 84 10.97 4.32 -0.15
CA GLU A 84 12.12 3.43 -0.40
C GLU A 84 11.75 1.97 -0.17
N VAL A 85 11.08 1.67 0.93
CA VAL A 85 10.66 0.31 1.28
C VAL A 85 9.66 -0.22 0.27
N THR A 86 8.57 0.50 0.04
CA THR A 86 7.51 0.07 -0.87
C THR A 86 8.00 -0.13 -2.30
N ASN A 87 8.80 0.79 -2.84
CA ASN A 87 9.36 0.66 -4.18
C ASN A 87 10.42 -0.44 -4.29
N ARG A 88 11.20 -0.67 -3.23
CA ARG A 88 12.14 -1.80 -3.17
C ARG A 88 11.41 -3.14 -3.21
N ASP A 89 10.37 -3.28 -2.42
CA ASP A 89 9.65 -4.54 -2.27
C ASP A 89 8.96 -4.97 -3.58
N TYR A 90 8.60 -4.01 -4.43
CA TYR A 90 8.02 -4.24 -5.75
C TYR A 90 9.00 -4.00 -6.91
N ALA A 91 10.32 -3.97 -6.66
CA ALA A 91 11.31 -3.52 -7.65
C ALA A 91 11.33 -4.31 -8.97
N ASP A 92 11.03 -5.61 -8.92
CA ASP A 92 10.97 -6.47 -10.12
C ASP A 92 9.59 -6.50 -10.76
N MET A 93 8.64 -5.73 -10.24
CA MET A 93 7.26 -5.69 -10.69
C MET A 93 6.96 -4.32 -11.27
N ASN A 94 5.98 -4.25 -12.16
CA ASN A 94 5.62 -2.99 -12.78
C ASN A 94 4.67 -2.17 -11.88
N VAL A 95 5.11 -1.92 -10.65
CA VAL A 95 4.42 -1.11 -9.63
C VAL A 95 5.31 0.04 -9.22
N GLU A 96 4.74 1.22 -9.01
CA GLU A 96 5.46 2.38 -8.49
C GLU A 96 4.64 3.11 -7.43
N PHE A 97 5.26 3.35 -6.28
CA PHE A 97 4.69 4.12 -5.18
C PHE A 97 5.18 5.56 -5.25
N VAL A 98 4.23 6.49 -5.16
CA VAL A 98 4.48 7.93 -5.22
C VAL A 98 3.75 8.67 -4.09
N ASP A 99 4.28 9.82 -3.64
CA ASP A 99 3.71 10.64 -2.57
C ASP A 99 2.84 11.81 -3.07
N SER A 100 2.63 11.86 -4.37
CA SER A 100 1.73 12.83 -5.02
C SER A 100 0.83 12.13 -6.02
N PRO A 101 -0.42 12.61 -6.23
CA PRO A 101 -1.32 12.01 -7.19
C PRO A 101 -0.70 11.96 -8.58
N PRO A 102 -0.65 10.79 -9.24
CA PRO A 102 -0.14 10.68 -10.61
C PRO A 102 -0.97 11.54 -11.57
N THR A 103 -0.31 12.36 -12.37
CA THR A 103 -0.98 13.25 -13.34
C THR A 103 -1.13 12.65 -14.73
N GLU A 104 -0.31 11.65 -15.05
CA GLU A 104 -0.28 10.99 -16.37
C GLU A 104 -1.06 9.69 -16.41
N PHE A 105 -1.60 9.25 -15.28
CA PHE A 105 -2.41 8.04 -15.15
C PHE A 105 -3.84 8.41 -14.77
N LEU A 106 -4.81 7.83 -15.47
CA LEU A 106 -6.23 8.04 -15.19
C LEU A 106 -6.68 7.25 -13.95
N ASP A 107 -6.18 6.04 -13.82
CA ASP A 107 -6.46 5.15 -12.69
C ASP A 107 -5.17 4.81 -11.97
N TYR A 108 -5.21 4.89 -10.67
CA TYR A 108 -4.14 4.50 -9.76
C TYR A 108 -4.72 4.08 -8.42
N ALA A 109 -4.08 3.13 -7.76
CA ALA A 109 -4.45 2.76 -6.41
C ALA A 109 -4.05 3.87 -5.42
N THR A 110 -4.80 4.01 -4.34
CA THR A 110 -4.47 4.93 -3.25
C THR A 110 -4.43 4.17 -1.94
N ILE A 111 -3.36 4.35 -1.17
CA ILE A 111 -3.29 3.87 0.21
C ILE A 111 -3.16 5.06 1.16
N GLU A 112 -4.09 5.18 2.10
CA GLU A 112 -4.05 6.22 3.12
C GLU A 112 -3.24 5.76 4.33
N ILE A 113 -2.36 6.63 4.80
CA ILE A 113 -1.65 6.45 6.06
C ILE A 113 -2.18 7.46 7.05
N GLY A 114 -2.71 6.98 8.18
CA GLY A 114 -3.36 7.82 9.18
C GLY A 114 -2.97 7.48 10.61
N GLY A 115 -3.81 7.88 11.54
CA GLY A 115 -3.58 7.77 12.98
C GLY A 115 -4.05 6.45 13.58
N PRO A 116 -5.13 6.46 14.38
CA PRO A 116 -5.61 5.26 15.08
C PRO A 116 -6.37 4.31 14.14
N ASP A 117 -6.37 3.03 14.51
CA ASP A 117 -7.31 2.06 13.94
C ASP A 117 -8.75 2.47 14.31
N PRO A 118 -9.63 2.71 13.31
CA PRO A 118 -10.99 3.17 13.57
C PRO A 118 -11.83 2.15 14.35
N THR A 119 -11.47 0.86 14.29
CA THR A 119 -12.22 -0.19 15.01
C THR A 119 -11.80 -0.33 16.47
N GLY A 120 -10.70 0.28 16.88
CA GLY A 120 -10.10 0.09 18.20
C GLY A 120 -9.54 -1.33 18.43
N GLY A 121 -9.40 -2.12 17.36
CA GLY A 121 -8.90 -3.50 17.42
C GLY A 121 -7.37 -3.61 17.34
N GLY A 122 -6.65 -2.48 17.23
CA GLY A 122 -5.19 -2.45 17.19
C GLY A 122 -4.61 -2.97 15.89
N LYS A 123 -5.34 -2.89 14.78
CA LYS A 123 -4.84 -3.25 13.44
C LYS A 123 -3.74 -2.30 13.02
N PHE A 124 -2.71 -2.83 12.37
CA PHE A 124 -1.62 -2.03 11.78
C PHE A 124 -2.00 -1.51 10.40
N GLY A 125 -2.71 -2.31 9.64
CA GLY A 125 -3.27 -1.98 8.36
C GLY A 125 -4.55 -2.75 8.11
N TYR A 126 -5.25 -2.38 7.05
CA TYR A 126 -6.44 -3.07 6.59
C TYR A 126 -6.66 -2.81 5.11
N ASP A 127 -6.71 -3.87 4.35
CA ASP A 127 -7.21 -3.85 2.99
C ASP A 127 -8.74 -3.99 3.02
N ASN A 128 -9.44 -3.01 2.47
CA ASN A 128 -10.89 -3.02 2.34
C ASN A 128 -11.37 -3.68 1.04
N THR A 129 -10.48 -4.32 0.32
CA THR A 129 -10.78 -5.06 -0.89
C THR A 129 -11.81 -6.16 -0.63
N CYS A 130 -12.63 -6.36 -1.59
CA CYS A 130 -13.81 -7.19 -1.52
C CYS A 130 -13.54 -8.65 -1.17
N ASN A 131 -13.94 -9.11 -0.01
CA ASN A 131 -14.01 -10.53 0.28
C ASN A 131 -15.28 -11.14 -0.32
N VAL A 132 -15.13 -11.84 -1.44
CA VAL A 132 -16.23 -12.49 -2.17
C VAL A 132 -17.00 -13.50 -1.30
N GLN A 133 -16.37 -14.06 -0.26
CA GLN A 133 -16.99 -15.03 0.63
C GLN A 133 -17.90 -14.40 1.69
N SER A 134 -17.66 -13.16 2.08
CA SER A 134 -18.41 -12.52 3.15
C SER A 134 -19.68 -11.82 2.70
N GLN A 135 -19.92 -11.67 1.40
CA GLN A 135 -21.02 -10.89 0.79
C GLN A 135 -21.11 -9.43 1.31
N LYS A 136 -20.11 -8.96 2.04
CA LYS A 136 -20.04 -7.61 2.59
C LYS A 136 -19.27 -6.64 1.71
N CYS A 137 -19.05 -7.04 0.48
CA CYS A 137 -18.43 -6.21 -0.50
C CYS A 137 -19.31 -5.05 -0.91
N LYS A 138 -18.91 -3.84 -0.57
CA LYS A 138 -19.46 -2.63 -1.17
C LYS A 138 -18.60 -2.12 -2.34
N ASP A 139 -17.35 -2.51 -2.37
CA ASP A 139 -16.49 -2.25 -3.52
C ASP A 139 -16.59 -3.43 -4.50
N THR A 140 -17.31 -3.20 -5.59
CA THR A 140 -17.44 -4.17 -6.69
C THR A 140 -16.37 -3.97 -7.76
N LYS A 141 -15.49 -3.01 -7.54
CA LYS A 141 -14.43 -2.64 -8.46
C LYS A 141 -13.10 -3.10 -7.89
N ASN A 142 -12.91 -4.40 -7.81
CA ASN A 142 -11.58 -4.96 -7.58
C ASN A 142 -10.73 -4.74 -8.85
N LEU A 143 -10.52 -3.47 -9.17
CA LEU A 143 -9.70 -3.04 -10.28
C LEU A 143 -8.32 -2.76 -9.69
N PHE A 144 -7.37 -3.60 -10.00
CA PHE A 144 -5.96 -3.45 -9.62
C PHE A 144 -5.41 -2.03 -9.80
N LEU A 145 -5.94 -1.30 -10.77
CA LEU A 145 -5.47 0.04 -11.14
C LEU A 145 -6.10 1.17 -10.32
N GLY A 146 -7.26 0.99 -9.71
CA GLY A 146 -8.03 2.08 -9.09
C GLY A 146 -8.52 1.81 -7.67
N ASP A 147 -7.89 0.89 -6.94
CA ASP A 147 -8.30 0.53 -5.60
C ASP A 147 -8.00 1.63 -4.58
N TYR A 148 -8.84 1.75 -3.57
CA TYR A 148 -8.73 2.80 -2.56
C TYR A 148 -8.77 2.22 -1.16
N LEU A 149 -7.58 2.05 -0.57
CA LEU A 149 -7.40 1.60 0.80
C LEU A 149 -7.41 2.81 1.73
N GLY A 150 -8.60 3.27 2.09
CA GLY A 150 -8.77 4.52 2.80
C GLY A 150 -9.97 4.52 3.74
N GLY A 151 -10.37 5.71 4.17
CA GLY A 151 -11.47 5.93 5.11
C GLY A 151 -11.02 6.06 6.56
N ILE A 152 -9.73 6.16 6.82
CA ILE A 152 -9.17 6.34 8.18
C ILE A 152 -9.54 7.70 8.78
N ASN A 153 -9.81 8.69 7.95
CA ASN A 153 -10.06 10.06 8.41
C ASN A 153 -11.54 10.29 8.77
N VAL A 154 -12.18 9.31 9.35
CA VAL A 154 -13.55 9.43 9.85
C VAL A 154 -13.54 9.99 11.26
N ASN A 155 -14.44 10.93 11.53
CA ASN A 155 -14.52 11.63 12.80
C ASN A 155 -15.56 11.03 13.75
N SER A 156 -16.34 10.06 13.30
CA SER A 156 -17.41 9.42 14.08
C SER A 156 -17.54 7.94 13.76
N GLN A 157 -18.03 7.18 14.72
CA GLN A 157 -18.28 5.75 14.58
C GLN A 157 -19.37 5.44 13.55
N ASP A 158 -20.29 6.35 13.30
CA ASP A 158 -21.33 6.19 12.30
C ASP A 158 -20.79 6.22 10.87
N GLU A 159 -19.63 6.85 10.66
CA GLU A 159 -18.93 6.89 9.38
C GLU A 159 -18.22 5.56 9.07
N PHE A 160 -17.96 4.72 10.08
CA PHE A 160 -17.36 3.38 9.91
C PHE A 160 -18.25 2.35 9.22
N ASN A 161 -19.48 2.68 8.91
CA ASN A 161 -20.31 1.83 8.06
C ASN A 161 -19.88 1.82 6.60
N THR A 162 -18.93 2.68 6.23
CA THR A 162 -18.21 2.61 4.96
C THR A 162 -16.96 1.77 5.12
N PRO A 163 -16.50 1.08 4.07
CA PRO A 163 -15.22 0.38 4.09
C PRO A 163 -14.11 1.35 4.51
N PHE A 164 -13.37 1.00 5.55
CA PHE A 164 -12.16 1.71 5.94
C PHE A 164 -10.96 0.85 5.56
N GLY A 165 -9.84 1.49 5.28
CA GLY A 165 -8.61 0.78 4.92
C GLY A 165 -7.40 1.67 5.12
N GLY A 166 -6.23 1.17 4.72
CA GLY A 166 -4.96 1.86 4.82
C GLY A 166 -4.13 1.44 6.02
N VAL A 167 -3.23 2.30 6.49
CA VAL A 167 -2.25 2.02 7.54
C VAL A 167 -2.49 2.90 8.76
N PHE A 168 -2.48 2.30 9.97
CA PHE A 168 -2.84 2.90 11.24
C PHE A 168 -1.62 3.02 12.15
N ILE A 169 -0.86 4.11 12.01
CA ILE A 169 0.46 4.21 12.66
C ILE A 169 0.40 4.27 14.20
N GLU A 170 -0.72 4.71 14.78
CA GLU A 170 -0.87 4.74 16.24
C GLU A 170 -0.97 3.34 16.86
N SER A 171 -1.31 2.33 16.07
CA SER A 171 -1.36 0.94 16.52
C SER A 171 0.03 0.31 16.73
N PHE A 172 1.10 0.94 16.23
CA PHE A 172 2.44 0.39 16.39
C PHE A 172 2.99 0.51 17.81
N ASP A 173 2.37 1.32 18.70
CA ASP A 173 2.69 1.32 20.11
C ASP A 173 2.42 -0.03 20.80
N PHE A 174 1.65 -0.91 20.14
CA PHE A 174 1.49 -2.31 20.48
C PHE A 174 2.83 -3.02 20.72
N PHE A 175 3.88 -2.67 20.00
CA PHE A 175 5.20 -3.28 20.15
C PHE A 175 5.98 -2.81 21.37
N SER A 176 5.50 -1.80 22.11
CA SER A 176 6.17 -1.32 23.31
C SER A 176 5.90 -2.23 24.52
N PRO A 177 6.89 -2.91 25.09
CA PRO A 177 6.70 -3.66 26.34
C PRO A 177 6.38 -2.75 27.55
N THR A 178 6.79 -1.48 27.51
CA THR A 178 6.46 -0.53 28.59
C THR A 178 5.00 -0.07 28.53
N LEU A 179 4.43 0.07 27.34
CA LEU A 179 3.04 0.50 27.16
C LEU A 179 2.05 -0.67 27.18
N ASN A 180 2.53 -1.89 26.92
CA ASN A 180 1.73 -3.12 26.78
C ASN A 180 2.44 -4.30 27.49
N GLU A 181 2.48 -4.27 28.81
CA GLU A 181 3.24 -5.21 29.65
C GLU A 181 2.89 -6.70 29.43
N ASP A 182 1.64 -6.99 29.07
CA ASP A 182 1.15 -8.36 28.85
C ASP A 182 1.26 -8.82 27.38
N ASN A 183 1.86 -8.03 26.52
CA ASN A 183 1.95 -8.36 25.10
C ASN A 183 3.16 -9.24 24.80
N ALA A 184 2.90 -10.49 24.40
CA ALA A 184 3.97 -11.44 24.05
C ALA A 184 4.72 -11.06 22.76
N ASP A 185 4.14 -10.23 21.90
CA ASP A 185 4.72 -9.78 20.62
C ASP A 185 5.45 -8.43 20.79
N ALA A 186 5.50 -7.89 22.03
CA ALA A 186 6.23 -6.67 22.29
C ALA A 186 7.74 -6.88 22.15
N SER A 187 8.43 -5.86 21.65
CA SER A 187 9.86 -5.89 21.43
C SER A 187 10.59 -4.84 22.26
N PRO A 188 11.62 -5.22 23.04
CA PRO A 188 12.48 -4.26 23.73
C PRO A 188 13.15 -3.26 22.77
N GLU A 189 13.34 -3.62 21.49
CA GLU A 189 13.93 -2.75 20.48
C GLU A 189 13.03 -1.55 20.16
N PHE A 190 11.70 -1.72 20.22
CA PHE A 190 10.77 -0.60 20.07
C PHE A 190 11.05 0.48 21.11
N ASP A 191 11.08 0.09 22.40
CA ASP A 191 11.33 1.04 23.49
C ASP A 191 12.77 1.58 23.44
N ARG A 192 13.76 0.76 23.12
CA ARG A 192 15.15 1.20 22.97
C ARG A 192 15.29 2.32 21.95
N ILE A 193 14.64 2.16 20.79
CA ILE A 193 14.74 3.12 19.67
C ILE A 193 13.91 4.36 19.94
N LEU A 194 12.71 4.22 20.51
CA LEU A 194 11.77 5.34 20.63
C LEU A 194 11.82 6.05 21.99
N SER A 195 12.34 5.42 23.06
CA SER A 195 12.43 6.07 24.36
C SER A 195 13.21 7.39 24.37
N PRO A 196 14.22 7.64 23.52
CA PRO A 196 14.84 8.97 23.46
C PRO A 196 13.91 10.10 22.99
N PHE A 197 12.82 9.77 22.27
CA PHE A 197 11.95 10.73 21.58
C PHE A 197 10.52 10.73 22.08
N MET A 198 9.97 9.55 22.37
CA MET A 198 8.56 9.33 22.67
C MET A 198 8.20 9.81 24.07
N PRO A 199 7.31 10.85 24.22
CA PRO A 199 6.97 11.39 25.55
C PRO A 199 6.38 10.35 26.50
N ALA A 200 5.60 9.41 25.99
CA ALA A 200 5.01 8.32 26.79
C ALA A 200 6.07 7.38 27.43
N LEU A 201 7.26 7.32 26.85
CA LEU A 201 8.42 6.58 27.37
C LEU A 201 9.44 7.49 28.09
N GLY A 202 9.07 8.74 28.35
CA GLY A 202 9.93 9.74 29.02
C GLY A 202 10.89 10.48 28.11
N GLY A 203 10.75 10.30 26.79
CA GLY A 203 11.62 10.92 25.78
C GLY A 203 11.33 12.39 25.51
N THR A 204 12.25 13.01 24.80
CA THR A 204 12.13 14.41 24.33
C THR A 204 11.99 14.41 22.82
N PRO A 205 10.88 14.94 22.27
CA PRO A 205 10.66 14.99 20.84
C PRO A 205 11.82 15.62 20.06
N VAL A 206 12.05 15.16 18.85
CA VAL A 206 13.02 15.73 17.93
C VAL A 206 12.67 17.19 17.65
N ARG A 207 13.66 18.08 17.69
CA ARG A 207 13.48 19.51 17.42
C ARG A 207 13.97 19.84 16.02
N GLY A 208 13.29 20.76 15.33
CA GLY A 208 13.68 21.21 14.00
C GLY A 208 15.05 21.91 13.93
N THR A 209 15.66 22.17 15.07
CA THR A 209 17.00 22.78 15.20
C THR A 209 18.09 21.76 15.55
N GLU A 210 17.79 20.47 15.61
CA GLU A 210 18.81 19.45 15.83
C GLU A 210 19.68 19.31 14.58
N PHE A 211 20.99 19.43 14.78
CA PHE A 211 21.96 19.41 13.69
C PHE A 211 22.51 17.99 13.45
N PRO A 212 22.90 17.66 12.20
CA PRO A 212 23.56 16.39 11.92
C PRO A 212 24.85 16.23 12.73
N GLY A 213 25.00 15.03 13.29
CA GLY A 213 26.22 14.61 13.98
C GLY A 213 26.01 14.24 15.45
N GLY A 214 26.83 13.28 15.91
CA GLY A 214 26.78 12.75 17.27
C GLY A 214 25.69 11.73 17.52
N GLU A 215 25.64 11.25 18.74
CA GLU A 215 24.75 10.15 19.18
C GLU A 215 23.27 10.45 18.91
N ARG A 216 22.83 11.67 19.15
CA ARG A 216 21.42 12.04 18.93
C ARG A 216 21.02 11.96 17.46
N ASP A 217 21.90 12.32 16.54
CA ASP A 217 21.66 12.20 15.11
C ASP A 217 21.58 10.74 14.66
N GLU A 218 22.44 9.87 15.22
CA GLU A 218 22.39 8.42 14.97
C GLU A 218 21.09 7.81 15.48
N GLN A 219 20.65 8.17 16.69
CA GLN A 219 19.36 7.75 17.24
C GLN A 219 18.19 8.20 16.36
N ILE A 220 18.20 9.45 15.86
CA ILE A 220 17.17 9.96 14.95
C ILE A 220 17.13 9.16 13.66
N ARG A 221 18.28 8.88 13.05
CA ARG A 221 18.33 8.07 11.82
C ARG A 221 17.83 6.66 12.03
N GLU A 222 18.18 6.03 13.15
CA GLU A 222 17.68 4.71 13.50
C GLU A 222 16.15 4.73 13.67
N ALA A 223 15.61 5.73 14.37
CA ALA A 223 14.17 5.87 14.55
C ALA A 223 13.44 6.14 13.22
N VAL A 224 13.99 6.99 12.35
CA VAL A 224 13.45 7.24 11.00
C VAL A 224 13.46 5.97 10.17
N HIS A 225 14.59 5.23 10.18
CA HIS A 225 14.72 3.96 9.46
C HIS A 225 13.67 2.96 9.96
N MET A 226 13.61 2.70 11.25
CA MET A 226 12.69 1.73 11.83
C MET A 226 11.23 2.10 11.60
N VAL A 227 10.80 3.32 11.95
CA VAL A 227 9.40 3.74 11.80
C VAL A 227 8.98 3.76 10.33
N GLY A 228 9.83 4.29 9.44
CA GLY A 228 9.56 4.29 8.01
C GLY A 228 9.49 2.88 7.43
N SER A 229 10.33 1.94 7.91
CA SER A 229 10.30 0.54 7.48
C SER A 229 9.03 -0.19 7.95
N VAL A 230 8.63 -0.04 9.22
CA VAL A 230 7.38 -0.64 9.73
C VAL A 230 6.17 -0.18 8.93
N ILE A 231 6.09 1.13 8.66
CA ILE A 231 4.99 1.70 7.88
C ILE A 231 5.05 1.23 6.43
N GLY A 232 6.22 1.28 5.81
CA GLY A 232 6.43 0.85 4.42
C GLY A 232 6.10 -0.62 4.23
N ASN A 233 6.59 -1.49 5.10
CA ASN A 233 6.25 -2.92 5.11
C ASN A 233 4.75 -3.17 5.26
N THR A 234 4.07 -2.40 6.11
CA THR A 234 2.62 -2.51 6.25
C THR A 234 1.91 -2.05 4.96
N CYS A 235 2.35 -0.95 4.34
CA CYS A 235 1.83 -0.53 3.03
C CYS A 235 2.00 -1.60 1.96
N THR A 236 3.19 -2.21 1.87
CA THR A 236 3.49 -3.29 0.93
C THR A 236 2.54 -4.48 1.12
N HIS A 237 2.30 -4.86 2.39
CA HIS A 237 1.41 -5.95 2.76
C HIS A 237 -0.05 -5.67 2.34
N GLU A 238 -0.59 -4.50 2.69
CA GLU A 238 -1.99 -4.15 2.36
C GLU A 238 -2.19 -3.98 0.86
N ILE A 239 -1.24 -3.40 0.14
CA ILE A 239 -1.29 -3.35 -1.33
C ILE A 239 -1.16 -4.76 -1.95
N GLY A 240 -0.42 -5.66 -1.33
CA GLY A 240 -0.39 -7.06 -1.72
C GLY A 240 -1.79 -7.70 -1.69
N HIS A 241 -2.57 -7.44 -0.64
CA HIS A 241 -3.96 -7.87 -0.56
C HIS A 241 -4.83 -7.22 -1.64
N SER A 242 -4.71 -5.92 -1.83
CA SER A 242 -5.42 -5.17 -2.86
C SER A 242 -5.15 -5.71 -4.27
N LEU A 243 -3.95 -6.15 -4.55
CA LEU A 243 -3.58 -6.84 -5.79
C LEU A 243 -4.03 -8.30 -5.85
N GLY A 244 -4.72 -8.80 -4.84
CA GLY A 244 -5.32 -10.13 -4.82
C GLY A 244 -4.45 -11.23 -4.24
N LEU A 245 -3.32 -10.90 -3.60
CA LEU A 245 -2.51 -11.90 -2.91
C LEU A 245 -3.29 -12.56 -1.79
N SER A 246 -3.08 -13.88 -1.68
CA SER A 246 -3.72 -14.80 -0.74
C SER A 246 -5.20 -15.08 -1.01
N PHE A 247 -5.76 -14.61 -2.14
CA PHE A 247 -7.13 -14.88 -2.57
C PHE A 247 -7.28 -16.12 -3.47
N PHE A 248 -6.31 -17.01 -3.51
CA PHE A 248 -6.37 -18.14 -4.45
C PHE A 248 -7.35 -19.22 -4.05
N PRO A 249 -8.50 -19.34 -4.76
CA PRO A 249 -9.38 -20.49 -4.62
C PRO A 249 -8.77 -21.81 -5.12
N ARG A 250 -7.67 -21.74 -5.87
CA ARG A 250 -7.07 -22.91 -6.53
C ARG A 250 -6.24 -23.78 -5.62
N ASP A 251 -5.84 -23.29 -4.46
CA ASP A 251 -4.89 -23.97 -3.62
C ASP A 251 -5.41 -24.25 -2.21
N LEU A 252 -6.54 -24.94 -2.09
CA LEU A 252 -6.91 -25.67 -0.87
C LEU A 252 -6.55 -24.92 0.44
N ILE A 253 -6.90 -23.65 0.52
CA ILE A 253 -6.69 -22.85 1.72
C ILE A 253 -7.80 -23.22 2.70
N SER A 254 -7.43 -23.54 3.93
CA SER A 254 -8.38 -23.77 5.01
C SER A 254 -9.23 -22.52 5.22
N PRO A 255 -10.54 -22.61 5.52
CA PRO A 255 -11.47 -21.49 5.60
C PRO A 255 -11.13 -20.39 6.61
N GLY A 256 -10.09 -20.54 7.40
CA GLY A 256 -9.64 -19.54 8.41
C GLY A 256 -8.39 -18.76 8.04
N GLU A 257 -7.72 -19.09 6.92
CA GLU A 257 -6.40 -18.53 6.56
C GLU A 257 -6.42 -17.86 5.18
N ALA A 258 -7.57 -17.33 4.78
CA ALA A 258 -7.82 -16.92 3.40
C ALA A 258 -7.02 -15.68 2.94
N PHE A 259 -6.29 -15.00 3.82
CA PHE A 259 -5.71 -13.70 3.51
C PHE A 259 -4.18 -13.63 3.63
N HIS A 260 -3.53 -14.71 4.07
CA HIS A 260 -2.10 -14.73 4.32
C HIS A 260 -1.46 -16.00 3.78
N ASN A 261 -0.14 -16.03 3.75
CA ASN A 261 0.58 -17.25 3.40
C ASN A 261 0.15 -18.40 4.32
N LYS A 262 -0.25 -19.51 3.71
CA LYS A 262 -0.72 -20.70 4.47
C LYS A 262 0.39 -21.30 5.35
N ILE A 263 1.60 -21.25 4.86
CA ILE A 263 2.80 -21.67 5.58
C ILE A 263 3.65 -20.42 5.69
N PRO A 264 3.74 -19.82 6.87
CA PRO A 264 4.62 -18.69 7.09
C PRO A 264 6.06 -19.04 6.72
N CYS A 265 6.76 -18.08 6.18
CA CYS A 265 8.16 -18.20 5.84
C CYS A 265 8.95 -17.09 6.56
N THR A 266 10.24 -17.30 6.75
CA THR A 266 11.07 -16.25 7.35
C THR A 266 11.10 -15.03 6.41
N ASP A 267 10.87 -13.84 6.98
CA ASP A 267 10.88 -12.56 6.27
C ASP A 267 9.92 -12.50 5.06
N CYS A 268 8.71 -13.04 5.18
CA CYS A 268 7.72 -12.99 4.11
C CYS A 268 6.64 -11.92 4.33
N ILE A 269 6.50 -11.02 3.35
CA ILE A 269 5.59 -9.86 3.40
C ILE A 269 4.14 -10.28 3.69
N MET A 270 3.64 -11.33 3.04
CA MET A 270 2.25 -11.77 3.16
C MET A 270 1.99 -12.77 4.30
N ASP A 271 2.89 -12.87 5.25
CA ASP A 271 2.64 -13.67 6.45
C ASP A 271 1.67 -12.96 7.41
N PRO A 272 0.92 -13.72 8.25
CA PRO A 272 0.05 -13.13 9.26
C PRO A 272 0.80 -12.17 10.18
N GLY A 273 0.13 -11.13 10.65
CA GLY A 273 0.73 -10.14 11.53
C GLY A 273 1.38 -10.72 12.78
N SER A 274 0.81 -11.79 13.35
CA SER A 274 1.35 -12.50 14.51
C SER A 274 2.63 -13.30 14.24
N GLU A 275 2.92 -13.61 12.97
CA GLU A 275 4.10 -14.38 12.56
C GLU A 275 5.27 -13.47 12.13
N ARG A 276 5.07 -12.16 12.19
CA ARG A 276 6.05 -11.18 11.74
C ARG A 276 6.56 -10.35 12.92
N PRO A 277 7.78 -10.59 13.41
CA PRO A 277 8.34 -9.86 14.54
C PRO A 277 8.59 -8.39 14.20
N PHE A 278 8.64 -7.56 15.23
CA PHE A 278 8.90 -6.11 15.09
C PHE A 278 10.24 -5.83 14.40
N GLU A 279 11.27 -6.58 14.75
CA GLU A 279 12.63 -6.40 14.21
C GLU A 279 12.68 -6.61 12.68
N GLU A 280 11.94 -7.60 12.17
CA GLU A 280 11.81 -7.84 10.74
C GLU A 280 11.09 -6.67 10.04
N ARG A 281 9.95 -6.22 10.60
CA ARG A 281 9.18 -5.10 10.06
C ARG A 281 9.96 -3.79 10.08
N GLY A 282 10.73 -3.58 11.13
CA GLY A 282 11.58 -2.40 11.31
C GLY A 282 12.89 -2.47 10.55
N GLU A 283 13.24 -3.64 10.01
CA GLU A 283 14.51 -3.92 9.34
C GLU A 283 15.71 -3.58 10.24
N ILE A 284 15.64 -4.03 11.48
CA ILE A 284 16.63 -3.77 12.54
C ILE A 284 17.18 -5.07 13.11
N ALA A 285 18.21 -4.97 13.91
CA ALA A 285 18.86 -6.11 14.56
C ALA A 285 19.30 -7.23 13.58
N GLY A 286 19.53 -6.88 12.31
CA GLY A 286 19.94 -7.83 11.27
C GLY A 286 18.81 -8.68 10.71
N GLN A 287 17.56 -8.34 10.99
CA GLN A 287 16.37 -8.96 10.40
C GLN A 287 15.82 -8.11 9.23
N GLY A 288 15.11 -8.75 8.33
CA GLY A 288 14.60 -8.12 7.10
C GLY A 288 15.70 -7.85 6.05
N PRO A 289 15.40 -7.23 4.94
CA PRO A 289 14.05 -6.82 4.53
C PRO A 289 13.15 -8.01 4.21
N ALA A 290 11.85 -7.86 4.47
CA ALA A 290 10.87 -8.85 4.05
C ALA A 290 10.71 -8.86 2.53
N VAL A 291 10.32 -10.01 1.99
CA VAL A 291 10.14 -10.22 0.55
C VAL A 291 8.82 -10.93 0.25
N PHE A 292 8.32 -10.80 -0.96
CA PHE A 292 7.30 -11.72 -1.44
C PHE A 292 7.92 -13.09 -1.68
N ASN A 293 7.29 -14.14 -1.17
CA ASN A 293 7.73 -15.50 -1.50
C ASN A 293 7.55 -15.78 -3.00
N ASP A 294 8.19 -16.82 -3.50
CA ASP A 294 8.20 -17.16 -4.94
C ASP A 294 6.78 -17.20 -5.53
N ARG A 295 5.83 -17.76 -4.81
CA ARG A 295 4.44 -17.90 -5.22
C ARG A 295 3.70 -16.56 -5.30
N ASN A 296 3.88 -15.70 -4.29
CA ASN A 296 3.31 -14.35 -4.33
C ASN A 296 3.88 -13.58 -5.52
N ARG A 297 5.19 -13.72 -5.73
CA ARG A 297 5.90 -13.05 -6.81
C ARG A 297 5.46 -13.54 -8.19
N GLU A 298 5.35 -14.86 -8.40
CA GLU A 298 4.83 -15.44 -9.66
C GLU A 298 3.44 -14.89 -9.97
N TYR A 299 2.54 -14.87 -8.98
CA TYR A 299 1.21 -14.32 -9.18
C TYR A 299 1.22 -12.84 -9.57
N LEU A 300 1.98 -12.01 -8.86
CA LEU A 300 2.06 -10.58 -9.17
C LEU A 300 2.63 -10.34 -10.57
N LEU A 301 3.60 -11.13 -11.00
CA LEU A 301 4.15 -11.05 -12.37
C LEU A 301 3.15 -11.51 -13.44
N ASP A 302 2.22 -12.40 -13.10
CA ASP A 302 1.19 -12.87 -14.04
C ASP A 302 0.07 -11.85 -14.25
N ILE A 303 -0.26 -11.07 -13.20
CA ILE A 303 -1.40 -10.15 -13.26
C ILE A 303 -1.00 -8.69 -13.56
N LEU A 304 0.23 -8.32 -13.26
CA LEU A 304 0.73 -6.97 -13.47
C LEU A 304 1.28 -6.80 -14.89
N PRO A 305 1.19 -5.60 -15.46
CA PRO A 305 1.81 -5.33 -16.75
C PRO A 305 3.31 -5.63 -16.69
N LEU A 306 3.86 -6.21 -17.75
CA LEU A 306 5.29 -6.48 -17.83
C LEU A 306 6.09 -5.16 -17.75
N PRO A 307 7.21 -5.12 -17.01
CA PRO A 307 8.14 -4.00 -17.08
C PRO A 307 8.62 -3.81 -18.51
N GLN A 308 8.64 -2.57 -18.96
CA GLN A 308 9.06 -2.21 -20.33
C GLN A 308 10.51 -1.83 -20.38
#